data_ec4e6cf69ffea254cdcf0f70250ab844
#
_entry.id   ec4e6cf69ffea254cdcf0f70250ab844
#
_cell.length_a   1.000
_cell.length_b   1.000
_cell.length_c   1.000
_cell.angle_alpha   90.00
_cell.angle_beta   90.00
_cell.angle_gamma   90.00
#
_symmetry.space_group_name_H-M   'P 1'
#
loop_
_entity.id
_entity.type
_entity.pdbx_description
1 polymer ?
#
loop_
_entity_poly.entity_id
_entity_poly.type
_entity_poly.pdbx_seq_one_letter_code
_entity_poly.pdbx_strand_id
1 'polypeptide(L)'
;RPALPSPNDYMSQDILSSTNLPKMAQMVAQEIYDIRDSRNQLSRGEAEFMPKDGEQLKIMLAQLQTQENALMQVFEGTTVTDTTETVVSFVPDKENARQTVFRFSRHFGLTSADDLSGAPFYAVTEDMQTPAEAPVIDEKLKKQKDDMIIGVNIPGKIKIRITDGTNTLGSFSTYAAQFGTVDMLSGSLFGKKFTSQIVLDKATGGITNLHTEPLD
;
A
#
# COMPACT_ATOMS: atom_id res chain seq x y z
N ARG A 1 -0.28 -9.62 -12.53
CA ARG A 1 0.50 -9.74 -13.78
C ARG A 1 0.55 -11.20 -14.17
N PRO A 2 0.40 -11.55 -15.46
CA PRO A 2 0.65 -12.93 -15.87
C PRO A 2 2.10 -13.29 -15.49
N ALA A 3 2.28 -14.52 -15.00
CA ALA A 3 3.61 -15.03 -14.69
C ALA A 3 4.47 -15.00 -15.95
N LEU A 4 5.73 -14.59 -15.83
CA LEU A 4 6.69 -14.70 -16.92
C LEU A 4 6.85 -16.19 -17.27
N PRO A 5 6.94 -16.55 -18.56
CA PRO A 5 7.15 -17.94 -18.95
C PRO A 5 8.49 -18.42 -18.40
N SER A 6 8.47 -19.62 -17.78
CA SER A 6 9.67 -20.23 -17.22
C SER A 6 10.58 -20.78 -18.31
N PRO A 7 11.91 -20.64 -18.24
CA PRO A 7 12.82 -21.33 -19.13
C PRO A 7 12.58 -22.84 -19.21
N ASN A 8 12.26 -23.44 -18.08
CA ASN A 8 12.03 -24.91 -17.97
C ASN A 8 10.86 -25.40 -18.84
N ASP A 9 9.87 -24.54 -19.12
CA ASP A 9 8.72 -24.90 -19.94
C ASP A 9 9.09 -25.13 -21.42
N TYR A 10 10.28 -24.66 -21.84
CA TYR A 10 10.80 -24.69 -23.21
C TYR A 10 12.10 -25.45 -23.35
N MET A 11 12.60 -26.07 -22.28
CA MET A 11 13.77 -26.92 -22.32
C MET A 11 13.41 -28.35 -22.65
N SER A 12 14.20 -29.01 -23.49
CA SER A 12 14.06 -30.44 -23.73
C SER A 12 14.42 -31.26 -22.49
N GLN A 13 13.94 -32.52 -22.45
CA GLN A 13 14.24 -33.43 -21.33
C GLN A 13 15.77 -33.66 -21.18
N ASP A 14 16.52 -33.64 -22.28
CA ASP A 14 17.97 -33.80 -22.25
C ASP A 14 18.67 -32.61 -21.58
N ILE A 15 18.18 -31.39 -21.84
CA ILE A 15 18.67 -30.20 -21.17
C ILE A 15 18.38 -30.26 -19.66
N LEU A 16 17.12 -30.57 -19.30
CA LEU A 16 16.68 -30.63 -17.90
C LEU A 16 17.39 -31.72 -17.08
N SER A 17 17.76 -32.81 -17.70
CA SER A 17 18.47 -33.92 -17.04
C SER A 17 20.00 -33.74 -16.99
N SER A 18 20.55 -32.72 -17.63
CA SER A 18 21.98 -32.47 -17.67
C SER A 18 22.50 -32.06 -16.30
N THR A 19 23.44 -32.82 -15.76
CA THR A 19 24.15 -32.51 -14.49
C THR A 19 25.36 -31.59 -14.67
N ASN A 20 25.73 -31.32 -15.91
CA ASN A 20 26.91 -30.51 -16.26
C ASN A 20 26.45 -29.12 -16.72
N LEU A 21 26.70 -28.11 -15.91
CA LEU A 21 26.29 -26.71 -16.18
C LEU A 21 26.81 -26.16 -17.52
N PRO A 22 28.09 -26.28 -17.87
CA PRO A 22 28.60 -25.84 -19.17
C PRO A 22 27.92 -26.52 -20.36
N LYS A 23 27.65 -27.83 -20.26
CA LYS A 23 26.95 -28.59 -21.28
C LYS A 23 25.48 -28.16 -21.40
N MET A 24 24.81 -27.95 -20.26
CA MET A 24 23.45 -27.43 -20.22
C MET A 24 23.37 -26.06 -20.91
N ALA A 25 24.27 -25.14 -20.56
CA ALA A 25 24.34 -23.82 -21.18
C ALA A 25 24.55 -23.88 -22.69
N GLN A 26 25.42 -24.78 -23.18
CA GLN A 26 25.65 -25.00 -24.59
C GLN A 26 24.39 -25.51 -25.29
N MET A 27 23.68 -26.46 -24.69
CA MET A 27 22.43 -27.00 -25.26
C MET A 27 21.32 -25.95 -25.31
N VAL A 28 21.17 -25.14 -24.26
CA VAL A 28 20.21 -24.01 -24.25
C VAL A 28 20.58 -22.98 -25.31
N ALA A 29 21.84 -22.65 -25.49
CA ALA A 29 22.29 -21.72 -26.54
C ALA A 29 21.98 -22.28 -27.95
N GLN A 30 22.17 -23.56 -28.14
CA GLN A 30 21.82 -24.21 -29.43
C GLN A 30 20.32 -24.10 -29.70
N GLU A 31 19.48 -24.40 -28.72
CA GLU A 31 18.02 -24.29 -28.84
C GLU A 31 17.59 -22.85 -29.20
N ILE A 32 18.22 -21.84 -28.61
CA ILE A 32 17.97 -20.44 -28.96
C ILE A 32 18.35 -20.14 -30.42
N TYR A 33 19.46 -20.68 -30.92
CA TYR A 33 19.85 -20.52 -32.33
C TYR A 33 18.87 -21.23 -33.27
N ASP A 34 18.37 -22.41 -32.90
CA ASP A 34 17.43 -23.17 -33.73
C ASP A 34 16.07 -22.44 -33.78
N ILE A 35 15.61 -21.84 -32.67
CA ILE A 35 14.45 -20.98 -32.64
C ILE A 35 14.63 -19.75 -33.53
N ARG A 36 15.78 -19.09 -33.48
CA ARG A 36 16.07 -17.93 -34.34
C ARG A 36 16.08 -18.29 -35.80
N ASP A 37 16.66 -19.44 -36.15
CA ASP A 37 16.68 -19.93 -37.54
C ASP A 37 15.28 -20.23 -38.02
N SER A 38 14.48 -20.96 -37.25
CA SER A 38 13.07 -21.24 -37.52
C SER A 38 12.27 -19.95 -37.77
N ARG A 39 12.43 -18.93 -36.91
CA ARG A 39 11.80 -17.63 -37.07
C ARG A 39 12.25 -16.92 -38.36
N ASN A 40 13.54 -16.98 -38.71
CA ASN A 40 14.06 -16.38 -39.91
C ASN A 40 13.50 -17.06 -41.17
N GLN A 41 13.44 -18.41 -41.19
CA GLN A 41 12.85 -19.18 -42.28
C GLN A 41 11.37 -18.86 -42.47
N LEU A 42 10.59 -18.79 -41.39
CA LEU A 42 9.17 -18.38 -41.45
C LEU A 42 9.01 -16.96 -41.98
N SER A 43 9.85 -16.03 -41.53
CA SER A 43 9.79 -14.61 -41.92
C SER A 43 10.16 -14.38 -43.39
N ARG A 44 11.02 -15.25 -43.95
CA ARG A 44 11.44 -15.21 -45.36
C ARG A 44 10.53 -16.03 -46.29
N GLY A 45 9.62 -16.80 -45.74
CA GLY A 45 8.79 -17.74 -46.52
C GLY A 45 9.55 -18.99 -47.00
N GLU A 46 10.67 -19.34 -46.34
CA GLU A 46 11.55 -20.46 -46.70
C GLU A 46 11.32 -21.71 -45.84
N ALA A 47 10.38 -21.64 -44.85
CA ALA A 47 10.07 -22.78 -44.00
C ALA A 47 9.40 -23.89 -44.78
N GLU A 48 9.74 -25.16 -44.47
CA GLU A 48 9.17 -26.35 -45.13
C GLU A 48 7.63 -26.38 -45.03
N PHE A 49 7.11 -25.90 -43.90
CA PHE A 49 5.65 -25.78 -43.66
C PHE A 49 5.29 -24.33 -43.37
N MET A 50 4.74 -23.65 -44.37
CA MET A 50 4.27 -22.28 -44.24
C MET A 50 2.81 -22.24 -43.74
N PRO A 51 2.45 -21.39 -42.78
CA PRO A 51 1.07 -21.19 -42.37
C PRO A 51 0.24 -20.62 -43.52
N LYS A 52 -1.06 -21.02 -43.56
CA LYS A 52 -1.96 -20.72 -44.69
C LYS A 52 -2.41 -19.26 -44.73
N ASP A 53 -2.39 -18.58 -43.59
CA ASP A 53 -2.79 -17.16 -43.46
C ASP A 53 -1.84 -16.36 -42.58
N GLY A 54 -1.93 -15.04 -42.68
CA GLY A 54 -1.06 -14.11 -41.94
C GLY A 54 -1.31 -14.12 -40.44
N GLU A 55 -2.47 -14.45 -39.95
CA GLU A 55 -2.75 -14.52 -38.51
C GLU A 55 -2.07 -15.73 -37.87
N GLN A 56 -2.10 -16.90 -38.55
CA GLN A 56 -1.35 -18.07 -38.08
C GLN A 56 0.14 -17.81 -38.06
N LEU A 57 0.69 -17.17 -39.11
CA LEU A 57 2.10 -16.76 -39.14
C LEU A 57 2.46 -15.86 -37.96
N LYS A 58 1.62 -14.88 -37.68
CA LYS A 58 1.83 -13.94 -36.56
C LYS A 58 1.84 -14.66 -35.20
N ILE A 59 0.91 -15.60 -35.00
CA ILE A 59 0.87 -16.41 -33.77
C ILE A 59 2.13 -17.27 -33.64
N MET A 60 2.58 -17.93 -34.71
CA MET A 60 3.79 -18.76 -34.69
C MET A 60 5.04 -17.92 -34.38
N LEU A 61 5.21 -16.76 -35.01
CA LEU A 61 6.33 -15.86 -34.73
C LEU A 61 6.31 -15.34 -33.29
N ALA A 62 5.13 -15.03 -32.76
CA ALA A 62 4.98 -14.58 -31.37
C ALA A 62 5.32 -15.70 -30.37
N GLN A 63 4.95 -16.95 -30.66
CA GLN A 63 5.31 -18.11 -29.83
C GLN A 63 6.81 -18.36 -29.83
N LEU A 64 7.46 -18.36 -30.99
CA LEU A 64 8.92 -18.50 -31.11
C LEU A 64 9.66 -17.39 -30.36
N GLN A 65 9.17 -16.15 -30.44
CA GLN A 65 9.74 -15.04 -29.67
C GLN A 65 9.57 -15.25 -28.15
N THR A 66 8.43 -15.78 -27.71
CA THR A 66 8.19 -16.10 -26.30
C THR A 66 9.13 -17.17 -25.79
N GLN A 67 9.35 -18.23 -26.58
CA GLN A 67 10.29 -19.32 -26.28
C GLN A 67 11.73 -18.79 -26.18
N GLU A 68 12.17 -18.01 -27.18
CA GLU A 68 13.48 -17.38 -27.17
C GLU A 68 13.70 -16.54 -25.92
N ASN A 69 12.76 -15.66 -25.62
CA ASN A 69 12.83 -14.78 -24.44
C ASN A 69 12.87 -15.58 -23.13
N ALA A 70 12.14 -16.70 -23.05
CA ALA A 70 12.17 -17.57 -21.87
C ALA A 70 13.54 -18.23 -21.71
N LEU A 71 14.11 -18.79 -22.78
CA LEU A 71 15.41 -19.44 -22.72
C LEU A 71 16.57 -18.45 -22.49
N MET A 72 16.47 -17.23 -23.00
CA MET A 72 17.47 -16.16 -22.74
C MET A 72 17.61 -15.82 -21.27
N GLN A 73 16.55 -16.03 -20.45
CA GLN A 73 16.60 -15.80 -19.00
C GLN A 73 17.67 -16.65 -18.29
N VAL A 74 18.07 -17.78 -18.88
CA VAL A 74 19.14 -18.64 -18.34
C VAL A 74 20.48 -17.89 -18.32
N PHE A 75 20.70 -17.01 -19.29
CA PHE A 75 21.95 -16.25 -19.46
C PHE A 75 21.85 -14.85 -18.87
N GLU A 76 20.73 -14.18 -19.06
CA GLU A 76 20.53 -12.78 -18.64
C GLU A 76 19.99 -12.67 -17.22
N GLY A 77 19.39 -13.76 -16.70
CA GLY A 77 18.64 -13.74 -15.44
C GLY A 77 17.28 -13.08 -15.62
N THR A 78 16.52 -13.08 -14.52
CA THR A 78 15.21 -12.43 -14.45
C THR A 78 15.17 -11.43 -13.32
N THR A 79 14.56 -10.26 -13.57
CA THR A 79 14.25 -9.32 -12.52
C THR A 79 12.80 -9.52 -12.11
N VAL A 80 12.58 -10.01 -10.90
CA VAL A 80 11.25 -10.09 -10.30
C VAL A 80 11.04 -8.87 -9.42
N THR A 81 9.98 -8.12 -9.73
CA THR A 81 9.55 -7.01 -8.88
C THR A 81 8.35 -7.46 -8.07
N ASP A 82 8.51 -7.51 -6.77
CA ASP A 82 7.42 -7.75 -5.82
C ASP A 82 7.08 -6.46 -5.08
N THR A 83 5.81 -6.30 -4.71
CA THR A 83 5.34 -5.15 -3.94
C THR A 83 4.81 -5.64 -2.61
N THR A 84 5.47 -5.23 -1.55
CA THR A 84 5.04 -5.53 -0.18
C THR A 84 4.41 -4.28 0.43
N GLU A 85 3.23 -4.42 1.00
CA GLU A 85 2.57 -3.37 1.77
C GLU A 85 2.83 -3.58 3.25
N THR A 86 3.23 -2.51 3.93
CA THR A 86 3.45 -2.51 5.37
C THR A 86 2.73 -1.33 6.00
N VAL A 87 1.94 -1.59 7.04
CA VAL A 87 1.24 -0.56 7.80
C VAL A 87 2.13 -0.13 8.97
N VAL A 88 2.42 1.17 9.03
CA VAL A 88 3.14 1.80 10.13
C VAL A 88 2.17 2.70 10.88
N SER A 89 2.08 2.51 12.20
CA SER A 89 1.23 3.31 13.07
C SER A 89 2.09 4.20 13.97
N PHE A 90 1.67 5.44 14.16
CA PHE A 90 2.29 6.36 15.11
C PHE A 90 1.23 7.25 15.76
N VAL A 91 1.57 7.83 16.89
CA VAL A 91 0.71 8.76 17.61
C VAL A 91 1.29 10.17 17.43
N PRO A 92 0.56 11.10 16.78
CA PRO A 92 1.01 12.47 16.63
C PRO A 92 1.20 13.15 17.98
N ASP A 93 2.29 13.91 18.13
CA ASP A 93 2.66 14.60 19.36
C ASP A 93 2.71 16.11 19.13
N LYS A 94 2.11 16.89 20.05
CA LYS A 94 2.15 18.37 20.00
C LYS A 94 3.54 18.94 20.27
N GLU A 95 4.27 18.30 21.18
CA GLU A 95 5.59 18.77 21.59
C GLU A 95 6.67 18.39 20.57
N ASN A 96 6.46 17.27 19.88
CA ASN A 96 7.39 16.77 18.87
C ASN A 96 6.70 16.69 17.48
N ALA A 97 6.63 17.82 16.83
CA ALA A 97 5.98 17.92 15.51
C ALA A 97 6.66 17.06 14.41
N ARG A 98 7.91 16.61 14.61
CA ARG A 98 8.66 15.79 13.66
C ARG A 98 9.08 14.48 14.32
N GLN A 99 8.38 13.40 14.02
CA GLN A 99 8.65 12.08 14.59
C GLN A 99 9.20 11.13 13.52
N THR A 100 10.23 10.35 13.87
CA THR A 100 10.68 9.24 13.01
C THR A 100 9.62 8.12 13.08
N VAL A 101 9.03 7.75 11.95
CA VAL A 101 7.98 6.74 11.91
C VAL A 101 8.48 5.37 11.47
N PHE A 102 9.47 5.34 10.58
CA PHE A 102 10.17 4.13 10.16
C PHE A 102 11.52 4.51 9.57
N ARG A 103 12.35 3.50 9.30
CA ARG A 103 13.59 3.65 8.54
C ARG A 103 13.60 2.67 7.38
N PHE A 104 14.37 2.98 6.36
CA PHE A 104 14.53 2.11 5.20
C PHE A 104 16.00 1.85 4.90
N SER A 105 16.34 0.57 4.86
CA SER A 105 17.66 0.08 4.49
C SER A 105 17.62 -0.58 3.12
N ARG A 106 18.65 -0.38 2.30
CA ARG A 106 18.77 -1.09 1.02
C ARG A 106 18.94 -2.60 1.18
N HIS A 107 19.45 -3.05 2.33
CA HIS A 107 19.71 -4.47 2.59
C HIS A 107 18.56 -5.15 3.34
N PHE A 108 17.93 -4.45 4.29
CA PHE A 108 16.92 -5.02 5.18
C PHE A 108 15.50 -4.56 4.85
N GLY A 109 15.33 -3.64 3.89
CA GLY A 109 14.04 -3.05 3.58
C GLY A 109 13.57 -2.09 4.67
N LEU A 110 12.29 -2.14 4.99
CA LEU A 110 11.67 -1.32 6.03
C LEU A 110 12.05 -1.85 7.41
N THR A 111 12.56 -0.97 8.26
CA THR A 111 12.97 -1.25 9.64
C THR A 111 12.23 -0.32 10.62
N SER A 112 12.27 -0.65 11.91
CA SER A 112 11.64 0.16 12.96
C SER A 112 12.29 1.55 13.05
N ALA A 113 11.59 2.51 13.69
CA ALA A 113 12.09 3.86 13.89
C ALA A 113 13.42 3.91 14.68
N ASP A 114 13.65 2.93 15.56
CA ASP A 114 14.81 2.84 16.44
C ASP A 114 16.00 2.11 15.81
N ASP A 115 15.80 1.42 14.68
CA ASP A 115 16.85 0.69 13.98
C ASP A 115 17.69 1.62 13.11
N LEU A 116 18.89 1.93 13.55
CA LEU A 116 19.80 2.87 12.88
C LEU A 116 20.42 2.33 11.57
N SER A 117 20.14 1.12 11.16
CA SER A 117 20.65 0.51 9.93
C SER A 117 20.08 1.12 8.64
N GLY A 118 18.97 1.87 8.74
CA GLY A 118 18.28 2.51 7.63
C GLY A 118 18.20 4.03 7.73
N ALA A 119 17.98 4.67 6.57
CA ALA A 119 17.67 6.10 6.49
C ALA A 119 16.30 6.39 7.13
N PRO A 120 16.17 7.46 7.95
CA PRO A 120 14.94 7.76 8.65
C PRO A 120 13.89 8.42 7.74
N PHE A 121 12.63 8.03 7.96
CA PHE A 121 11.46 8.68 7.40
C PHE A 121 10.64 9.29 8.52
N TYR A 122 10.17 10.50 8.27
CA TYR A 122 9.53 11.33 9.29
C TYR A 122 8.08 11.61 8.96
N ALA A 123 7.24 11.61 10.00
CA ALA A 123 5.95 12.29 9.96
C ALA A 123 6.13 13.68 10.56
N VAL A 124 5.78 14.70 9.80
CA VAL A 124 5.74 16.09 10.28
C VAL A 124 4.28 16.45 10.46
N THR A 125 3.89 16.73 11.71
CA THR A 125 2.53 17.07 12.10
C THR A 125 2.41 18.59 12.23
N GLU A 126 1.40 19.14 11.57
CA GLU A 126 1.03 20.55 11.63
C GLU A 126 -0.37 20.66 12.21
N ASP A 127 -0.50 21.41 13.30
CA ASP A 127 -1.78 21.74 13.91
C ASP A 127 -2.50 22.79 13.05
N MET A 128 -3.65 22.42 12.48
CA MET A 128 -4.47 23.33 11.67
C MET A 128 -5.29 24.29 12.54
N GLN A 129 -5.24 24.14 13.87
CA GLN A 129 -5.99 24.95 14.85
C GLN A 129 -7.50 25.01 14.56
N THR A 130 -8.01 23.97 13.91
CA THR A 130 -9.41 23.86 13.54
C THR A 130 -10.00 22.64 14.24
N PRO A 131 -10.79 22.81 15.29
CA PRO A 131 -11.51 21.69 15.92
C PRO A 131 -12.50 21.08 14.94
N ALA A 132 -12.87 19.82 15.16
CA ALA A 132 -14.00 19.23 14.46
C ALA A 132 -15.27 20.00 14.83
N GLU A 133 -16.27 20.00 13.94
CA GLU A 133 -17.57 20.58 14.25
C GLU A 133 -18.16 19.82 15.47
N ALA A 134 -18.51 20.57 16.50
CA ALA A 134 -19.21 20.01 17.64
C ALA A 134 -20.60 19.52 17.19
N PRO A 135 -21.09 18.39 17.70
CA PRO A 135 -22.43 17.95 17.37
C PRO A 135 -23.44 19.03 17.75
N VAL A 136 -24.40 19.29 16.87
CA VAL A 136 -25.44 20.29 17.09
C VAL A 136 -26.34 19.78 18.23
N ILE A 137 -26.19 20.40 19.38
CA ILE A 137 -27.05 20.14 20.54
C ILE A 137 -28.13 21.24 20.56
N ASP A 138 -29.39 20.83 20.74
CA ASP A 138 -30.51 21.76 20.80
C ASP A 138 -30.24 22.86 21.84
N GLU A 139 -30.30 24.13 21.45
CA GLU A 139 -30.01 25.28 22.30
C GLU A 139 -30.90 25.36 23.54
N LYS A 140 -32.10 24.73 23.50
CA LYS A 140 -32.98 24.64 24.64
C LYS A 140 -32.42 23.82 25.80
N LEU A 141 -31.55 22.85 25.49
CA LEU A 141 -30.88 22.01 26.48
C LEU A 141 -29.64 22.68 27.09
N LYS A 142 -29.09 23.72 26.45
CA LYS A 142 -27.92 24.48 26.97
C LYS A 142 -28.27 25.43 28.15
N LYS A 143 -29.54 25.69 28.41
CA LYS A 143 -29.95 26.75 29.38
C LYS A 143 -30.21 26.25 30.78
N GLN A 144 -30.19 24.94 31.06
CA GLN A 144 -30.36 24.43 32.43
C GLN A 144 -29.02 24.37 33.16
N LYS A 145 -28.94 25.03 34.32
CA LYS A 145 -27.84 24.88 35.25
C LYS A 145 -27.97 23.51 35.94
N ASP A 146 -27.27 22.54 35.43
CA ASP A 146 -27.16 21.23 36.09
C ASP A 146 -25.72 21.01 36.56
N ASP A 147 -25.59 20.45 37.76
CA ASP A 147 -24.34 20.20 38.44
C ASP A 147 -23.53 19.01 37.83
N MET A 148 -24.14 18.26 36.89
CA MET A 148 -23.44 17.18 36.20
C MET A 148 -23.08 17.57 34.77
N ILE A 149 -21.81 17.73 34.57
CA ILE A 149 -21.23 18.08 33.27
C ILE A 149 -20.29 16.95 32.85
N ILE A 150 -20.46 16.46 31.63
CA ILE A 150 -19.58 15.45 31.05
C ILE A 150 -18.68 16.12 30.01
N GLY A 151 -17.36 16.06 30.21
CA GLY A 151 -16.39 16.52 29.25
C GLY A 151 -16.24 15.52 28.11
N VAL A 152 -16.33 16.01 26.88
CA VAL A 152 -16.11 15.22 25.67
C VAL A 152 -15.01 15.85 24.83
N ASN A 153 -14.23 15.02 24.16
CA ASN A 153 -13.18 15.51 23.32
C ASN A 153 -13.71 15.93 21.94
N ILE A 154 -13.38 17.15 21.53
CA ILE A 154 -13.57 17.63 20.15
C ILE A 154 -12.19 17.57 19.49
N PRO A 155 -11.94 16.59 18.61
CA PRO A 155 -10.61 16.40 18.04
C PRO A 155 -10.20 17.57 17.14
N GLY A 156 -8.95 17.93 17.17
CA GLY A 156 -8.39 18.97 16.32
C GLY A 156 -7.96 18.42 14.96
N LYS A 157 -8.12 19.25 13.93
CA LYS A 157 -7.65 18.92 12.57
C LYS A 157 -6.14 19.12 12.49
N ILE A 158 -5.45 18.11 11.99
CA ILE A 158 -4.02 18.14 11.74
C ILE A 158 -3.72 17.81 10.28
N LYS A 159 -2.59 18.32 9.79
CA LYS A 159 -1.99 17.92 8.52
C LYS A 159 -0.72 17.15 8.80
N ILE A 160 -0.61 15.97 8.22
CA ILE A 160 0.57 15.11 8.35
C ILE A 160 1.27 15.07 7.00
N ARG A 161 2.57 15.29 7.01
CA ARG A 161 3.45 15.19 5.85
C ARG A 161 4.51 14.14 6.12
N ILE A 162 4.61 13.16 5.22
CA ILE A 162 5.65 12.13 5.26
C ILE A 162 6.82 12.58 4.40
N THR A 163 8.03 12.55 4.95
CA THR A 163 9.25 13.02 4.29
C THR A 163 10.46 12.15 4.62
N ASP A 164 11.40 12.05 3.68
CA ASP A 164 12.74 11.48 3.90
C ASP A 164 13.74 12.48 4.49
N GLY A 165 13.27 13.69 4.80
CA GLY A 165 14.08 14.81 5.26
C GLY A 165 14.40 15.84 4.18
N THR A 166 14.37 15.43 2.91
CA THR A 166 14.59 16.29 1.74
C THR A 166 13.33 16.43 0.90
N ASN A 167 12.71 15.29 0.59
CA ASN A 167 11.54 15.23 -0.28
C ASN A 167 10.27 14.91 0.54
N THR A 168 9.16 15.49 0.11
CA THR A 168 7.84 15.12 0.61
C THR A 168 7.30 13.95 -0.22
N LEU A 169 7.04 12.82 0.44
CA LEU A 169 6.51 11.61 -0.20
C LEU A 169 4.98 11.65 -0.31
N GLY A 170 4.33 12.30 0.66
CA GLY A 170 2.89 12.44 0.67
C GLY A 170 2.43 13.34 1.83
N SER A 171 1.20 13.83 1.73
CA SER A 171 0.56 14.57 2.81
C SER A 171 -0.94 14.28 2.84
N PHE A 172 -1.51 14.25 4.04
CA PHE A 172 -2.94 14.09 4.25
C PHE A 172 -3.37 14.85 5.50
N SER A 173 -4.68 15.10 5.61
CA SER A 173 -5.27 15.72 6.80
C SER A 173 -6.16 14.72 7.49
N THR A 174 -6.16 14.77 8.82
CA THR A 174 -6.98 13.93 9.68
C THR A 174 -7.32 14.67 10.96
N TYR A 175 -8.04 14.01 11.87
CA TYR A 175 -8.33 14.54 13.19
C TYR A 175 -7.58 13.74 14.25
N ALA A 176 -7.09 14.43 15.27
CA ALA A 176 -6.38 13.80 16.39
C ALA A 176 -6.90 14.35 17.73
N ALA A 177 -7.14 13.46 18.67
CA ALA A 177 -7.66 13.78 20.00
C ALA A 177 -6.80 14.80 20.73
N GLN A 178 -5.46 14.62 20.67
CA GLN A 178 -4.50 15.46 21.41
C GLN A 178 -4.43 16.90 20.90
N PHE A 179 -4.90 17.16 19.67
CA PHE A 179 -4.90 18.49 19.05
C PHE A 179 -6.24 19.21 19.20
N GLY A 180 -7.19 18.57 19.87
CA GLY A 180 -8.51 19.10 20.09
C GLY A 180 -8.65 19.89 21.40
N THR A 181 -9.92 20.10 21.72
CA THR A 181 -10.38 20.75 22.93
C THR A 181 -11.39 19.86 23.65
N VAL A 182 -11.60 20.10 24.93
CA VAL A 182 -12.68 19.45 25.67
C VAL A 182 -13.87 20.39 25.68
N ASP A 183 -15.03 19.91 25.21
CA ASP A 183 -16.30 20.60 25.33
C ASP A 183 -17.15 19.91 26.40
N MET A 184 -18.08 20.67 26.99
CA MET A 184 -18.89 20.22 28.11
C MET A 184 -20.31 19.94 27.64
N LEU A 185 -20.75 18.69 27.76
CA LEU A 185 -22.15 18.33 27.57
C LEU A 185 -22.95 18.68 28.79
N SER A 186 -24.13 19.28 28.59
CA SER A 186 -25.05 19.62 29.66
C SER A 186 -25.59 18.36 30.36
N GLY A 187 -25.64 18.37 31.70
CA GLY A 187 -26.23 17.31 32.52
C GLY A 187 -27.72 17.07 32.24
N SER A 188 -28.41 18.04 31.63
CA SER A 188 -29.80 17.85 31.20
C SER A 188 -30.00 16.74 30.17
N LEU A 189 -28.96 16.38 29.43
CA LEU A 189 -28.96 15.24 28.49
C LEU A 189 -29.02 13.89 29.21
N PHE A 190 -28.67 13.86 30.48
CA PHE A 190 -28.54 12.64 31.30
C PHE A 190 -29.53 12.65 32.48
N GLY A 191 -30.60 13.44 32.41
CA GLY A 191 -31.58 13.60 33.44
C GLY A 191 -32.48 12.37 33.64
N LYS A 192 -33.25 12.35 34.76
CA LYS A 192 -34.14 11.23 35.14
C LYS A 192 -35.26 10.89 34.13
N LYS A 193 -35.48 11.77 33.15
CA LYS A 193 -36.53 11.62 32.13
C LYS A 193 -36.05 11.09 30.79
N PHE A 194 -34.74 10.91 30.62
CA PHE A 194 -34.17 10.52 29.34
C PHE A 194 -33.04 9.50 29.53
N THR A 195 -32.98 8.56 28.64
CA THR A 195 -31.76 7.74 28.43
C THR A 195 -30.98 8.35 27.30
N SER A 196 -29.70 8.61 27.50
CA SER A 196 -28.80 9.16 26.48
C SER A 196 -27.69 8.18 26.15
N GLN A 197 -27.49 7.92 24.88
CA GLN A 197 -26.42 7.10 24.36
C GLN A 197 -25.44 7.98 23.58
N ILE A 198 -24.17 7.96 24.00
CA ILE A 198 -23.09 8.65 23.30
C ILE A 198 -22.24 7.61 22.59
N VAL A 199 -22.05 7.78 21.29
CA VAL A 199 -21.13 6.96 20.49
C VAL A 199 -19.88 7.77 20.20
N LEU A 200 -18.73 7.23 20.59
CA LEU A 200 -17.44 7.87 20.40
C LEU A 200 -16.66 7.19 19.28
N ASP A 201 -15.95 7.97 18.51
CA ASP A 201 -14.94 7.49 17.57
C ASP A 201 -13.74 6.90 18.34
N LYS A 202 -13.33 5.70 17.99
CA LYS A 202 -12.26 4.97 18.72
C LYS A 202 -10.88 5.59 18.56
N ALA A 203 -10.63 6.27 17.43
CA ALA A 203 -9.32 6.85 17.13
C ALA A 203 -9.17 8.26 17.70
N THR A 204 -10.26 9.03 17.68
CA THR A 204 -10.22 10.46 18.04
C THR A 204 -10.87 10.77 19.39
N GLY A 205 -11.70 9.85 19.93
CA GLY A 205 -12.50 10.09 21.13
C GLY A 205 -13.61 11.13 20.94
N GLY A 206 -13.82 11.60 19.71
CA GLY A 206 -14.86 12.55 19.36
C GLY A 206 -16.24 11.90 19.32
N ILE A 207 -17.29 12.68 19.55
CA ILE A 207 -18.66 12.20 19.45
C ILE A 207 -19.02 12.03 17.98
N THR A 208 -19.44 10.82 17.63
CA THR A 208 -19.99 10.51 16.28
C THR A 208 -21.51 10.50 16.28
N ASN A 209 -22.14 10.17 17.41
CA ASN A 209 -23.58 10.18 17.54
C ASN A 209 -24.00 10.43 19.00
N LEU A 210 -25.08 11.15 19.17
CA LEU A 210 -25.75 11.37 20.44
C LEU A 210 -27.25 11.08 20.27
N HIS A 211 -27.75 10.05 20.91
CA HIS A 211 -29.14 9.65 20.84
C HIS A 211 -29.79 9.78 22.24
N THR A 212 -30.95 10.41 22.30
CA THR A 212 -31.70 10.59 23.55
C THR A 212 -33.09 10.02 23.38
N GLU A 213 -33.52 9.16 24.32
CA GLU A 213 -34.86 8.60 24.37
C GLU A 213 -35.57 8.98 25.70
N PRO A 214 -36.84 9.43 25.64
CA PRO A 214 -37.58 9.65 26.87
C PRO A 214 -37.75 8.31 27.60
N LEU A 215 -37.67 8.36 28.94
CA LEU A 215 -38.03 7.24 29.78
C LEU A 215 -39.56 7.31 30.00
N ASP A 216 -40.27 6.21 29.69
CA ASP A 216 -41.69 6.04 29.93
C ASP A 216 -42.04 6.09 31.42
#